data_510fb5e4ea89a5094136ba9d44cfc6ec
#
_entry.id   510fb5e4ea89a5094136ba9d44cfc6ec
#
_cell.length_a   1.000
_cell.length_b   1.000
_cell.length_c   1.000
_cell.angle_alpha   90.00
_cell.angle_beta   90.00
_cell.angle_gamma   90.00
#
_symmetry.space_group_name_H-M   'P 1'
#
loop_
_entity.id
_entity.type
_entity.pdbx_description
1 polymer ?
#
loop_
_entity_poly.entity_id
_entity_poly.type
_entity_poly.pdbx_seq_one_letter_code
_entity_poly.pdbx_strand_id
1 'polypeptide(L)'
;GEGLGNLVCLDADTGKKVWDYRKIQRTISTCAIDPESGLLIASDYTGYVYCLDSKTGKEHWVYDTKAHMWSSPFVADGKVYIGDEDGDLVVLPLKADFDPKNDDPIFETNMLVPIYSTPVVAHGTLYVGTQTHLYAIEEKAGK
;
A
#
# COMPACT_ATOMS: atom_id res chain seq x y z
N GLY A 1 -1.14 -24.27 -0.91
CA GLY A 1 -0.74 -23.92 0.45
C GLY A 1 -0.50 -22.44 0.55
N GLU A 2 -1.17 -21.81 1.47
CA GLU A 2 -0.92 -20.44 1.86
C GLU A 2 0.48 -20.39 2.49
N GLY A 3 1.49 -20.04 1.68
CA GLY A 3 2.85 -19.96 2.17
C GLY A 3 3.09 -18.66 2.90
N LEU A 4 3.78 -18.71 4.03
CA LEU A 4 4.32 -17.54 4.70
C LEU A 4 5.23 -16.78 3.71
N GLY A 5 5.02 -15.48 3.59
CA GLY A 5 5.89 -14.60 2.81
C GLY A 5 7.18 -14.29 3.57
N ASN A 6 8.13 -13.71 2.86
CA ASN A 6 9.34 -13.16 3.45
C ASN A 6 9.77 -11.94 2.64
N LEU A 7 9.71 -10.77 3.24
CA LEU A 7 10.23 -9.55 2.64
C LEU A 7 11.70 -9.41 3.04
N VAL A 8 12.59 -9.33 2.05
CA VAL A 8 14.04 -9.31 2.28
C VAL A 8 14.65 -8.08 1.63
N CYS A 9 15.42 -7.33 2.39
CA CYS A 9 16.26 -6.26 1.88
C CYS A 9 17.68 -6.80 1.65
N LEU A 10 18.17 -6.58 0.45
CA LEU A 10 19.53 -6.95 0.05
C LEU A 10 20.35 -5.71 -0.26
N ASP A 11 21.61 -5.75 0.08
CA ASP A 11 22.58 -4.77 -0.39
C ASP A 11 22.81 -4.94 -1.89
N ALA A 12 22.64 -3.87 -2.66
CA ALA A 12 22.65 -3.92 -4.12
C ALA A 12 24.02 -4.27 -4.72
N ASP A 13 25.10 -3.91 -4.03
CA ASP A 13 26.46 -4.14 -4.53
C ASP A 13 26.97 -5.55 -4.20
N THR A 14 26.60 -6.07 -3.03
CA THR A 14 27.13 -7.32 -2.50
C THR A 14 26.16 -8.49 -2.51
N GLY A 15 24.85 -8.21 -2.69
CA GLY A 15 23.78 -9.19 -2.57
C GLY A 15 23.58 -9.74 -1.16
N LYS A 16 24.26 -9.19 -0.16
CA LYS A 16 24.11 -9.63 1.23
C LYS A 16 22.80 -9.13 1.82
N LYS A 17 22.20 -10.00 2.66
CA LYS A 17 21.01 -9.64 3.39
C LYS A 17 21.31 -8.54 4.41
N VAL A 18 20.54 -7.44 4.35
CA VAL A 18 20.55 -6.35 5.31
C VAL A 18 19.56 -6.65 6.44
N TRP A 19 18.31 -6.94 6.09
CA TRP A 19 17.27 -7.35 7.03
C TRP A 19 16.25 -8.26 6.35
N ASP A 20 15.41 -8.94 7.14
CA ASP A 20 14.24 -9.68 6.67
C ASP A 20 13.05 -9.48 7.62
N TYR A 21 11.83 -9.48 7.03
CA TYR A 21 10.57 -9.34 7.72
C TYR A 21 9.66 -10.53 7.37
N ARG A 22 9.26 -11.31 8.38
CA ARG A 22 8.60 -12.63 8.21
C ARG A 22 7.15 -12.68 8.66
N LYS A 23 6.56 -11.55 9.06
CA LYS A 23 5.14 -11.51 9.43
C LYS A 23 4.22 -11.34 8.21
N ILE A 24 4.76 -10.97 7.06
CA ILE A 24 4.03 -10.84 5.81
C ILE A 24 3.60 -12.22 5.31
N GLN A 25 2.39 -12.31 4.79
CA GLN A 25 1.88 -13.51 4.13
C GLN A 25 2.33 -13.55 2.66
N ARG A 26 1.75 -14.46 1.86
CA ARG A 26 1.99 -14.52 0.42
C ARG A 26 1.74 -13.16 -0.21
N THR A 27 2.71 -12.62 -0.91
CA THR A 27 2.57 -11.38 -1.69
C THR A 27 2.76 -11.63 -3.18
N ILE A 28 2.01 -10.90 -3.99
CA ILE A 28 2.10 -10.85 -5.45
C ILE A 28 2.29 -9.42 -5.95
N SER A 29 2.28 -8.46 -5.01
CA SER A 29 2.42 -7.03 -5.25
C SER A 29 3.86 -6.56 -5.05
N THR A 30 4.20 -5.41 -5.60
CA THR A 30 5.45 -4.72 -5.36
C THR A 30 5.37 -3.84 -4.11
N CYS A 31 6.51 -3.58 -3.47
CA CYS A 31 6.59 -2.59 -2.40
C CYS A 31 6.69 -1.17 -2.97
N ALA A 32 6.20 -0.20 -2.21
CA ALA A 32 6.44 1.22 -2.45
C ALA A 32 7.35 1.78 -1.36
N ILE A 33 8.30 2.63 -1.74
CA ILE A 33 9.22 3.30 -0.81
C ILE A 33 9.14 4.80 -1.03
N ASP A 34 8.97 5.52 0.07
CA ASP A 34 9.13 6.98 0.06
C ASP A 34 10.54 7.34 0.55
N PRO A 35 11.39 7.90 -0.32
CA PRO A 35 12.77 8.21 0.04
C PRO A 35 12.90 9.33 1.06
N GLU A 36 11.90 10.23 1.16
CA GLU A 36 11.93 11.37 2.08
C GLU A 36 11.68 10.94 3.52
N SER A 37 10.64 10.15 3.75
CA SER A 37 10.31 9.62 5.08
C SER A 37 11.12 8.38 5.45
N GLY A 38 11.66 7.66 4.46
CA GLY A 38 12.32 6.37 4.65
C GLY A 38 11.34 5.24 4.97
N LEU A 39 10.04 5.43 4.70
CA LEU A 39 9.03 4.41 4.92
C LEU A 39 8.87 3.50 3.71
N LEU A 40 8.71 2.21 3.99
CA LEU A 40 8.40 1.18 3.01
C LEU A 40 6.99 0.66 3.29
N ILE A 41 6.17 0.63 2.23
CA ILE A 41 4.83 0.05 2.26
C ILE A 41 4.84 -1.24 1.46
N ALA A 42 4.41 -2.31 2.08
CA ALA A 42 4.21 -3.61 1.44
C ALA A 42 2.80 -4.09 1.70
N SER A 43 2.27 -4.92 0.83
CA SER A 43 0.98 -5.57 1.04
C SER A 43 1.06 -7.06 0.74
N ASP A 44 0.18 -7.83 1.35
CA ASP A 44 0.03 -9.24 1.05
C ASP A 44 -1.35 -9.56 0.46
N TYR A 45 -1.46 -10.75 -0.10
CA TYR A 45 -2.69 -11.21 -0.74
C TYR A 45 -3.88 -11.29 0.22
N THR A 46 -3.65 -11.50 1.52
CA THR A 46 -4.72 -11.66 2.50
C THR A 46 -5.35 -10.34 2.96
N GLY A 47 -4.80 -9.19 2.50
CA GLY A 47 -5.38 -7.87 2.74
C GLY A 47 -4.62 -7.03 3.77
N TYR A 48 -3.48 -7.51 4.27
CA TYR A 48 -2.68 -6.70 5.18
C TYR A 48 -1.72 -5.79 4.44
N VAL A 49 -1.67 -4.54 4.91
CA VAL A 49 -0.74 -3.49 4.45
C VAL A 49 0.20 -3.16 5.60
N TYR A 50 1.48 -3.25 5.33
CA TYR A 50 2.55 -3.09 6.30
C TYR A 50 3.33 -1.82 6.04
N CYS A 51 3.55 -1.01 7.08
CA CYS A 51 4.50 0.09 7.04
C CYS A 51 5.75 -0.29 7.83
N LEU A 52 6.88 -0.26 7.17
CA LEU A 52 8.17 -0.61 7.74
C LEU A 52 9.16 0.55 7.56
N ASP A 53 10.14 0.62 8.43
CA ASP A 53 11.36 1.39 8.19
C ASP A 53 12.18 0.71 7.09
N SER A 54 12.44 1.41 6.00
CA SER A 54 13.10 0.82 4.81
C SER A 54 14.54 0.41 5.04
N LYS A 55 15.23 1.00 6.03
CA LYS A 55 16.63 0.70 6.34
C LYS A 55 16.81 -0.48 7.29
N THR A 56 15.85 -0.68 8.19
CA THR A 56 15.96 -1.65 9.29
C THR A 56 14.95 -2.79 9.21
N GLY A 57 13.89 -2.64 8.42
CA GLY A 57 12.76 -3.58 8.37
C GLY A 57 11.87 -3.55 9.62
N LYS A 58 12.06 -2.54 10.51
CA LYS A 58 11.23 -2.39 11.71
C LYS A 58 9.79 -2.05 11.31
N GLU A 59 8.83 -2.82 11.83
CA GLU A 59 7.40 -2.56 11.66
C GLU A 59 6.98 -1.31 12.45
N HIS A 60 6.26 -0.42 11.78
CA HIS A 60 5.59 0.71 12.39
C HIS A 60 4.13 0.39 12.66
N TRP A 61 3.39 -0.03 11.63
CA TRP A 61 1.98 -0.40 11.75
C TRP A 61 1.57 -1.42 10.68
N VAL A 62 0.43 -2.03 10.93
CA VAL A 62 -0.23 -2.95 9.99
C VAL A 62 -1.70 -2.57 9.89
N TYR A 63 -2.18 -2.31 8.68
CA TYR A 63 -3.58 -2.03 8.36
C TYR A 63 -4.22 -3.26 7.70
N ASP A 64 -5.46 -3.58 8.08
CA ASP A 64 -6.23 -4.71 7.54
C ASP A 64 -7.38 -4.16 6.67
N THR A 65 -7.32 -4.38 5.35
CA THR A 65 -8.40 -4.00 4.41
C THR A 65 -9.59 -4.93 4.52
N LYS A 66 -9.44 -6.10 5.13
CA LYS A 66 -10.44 -7.17 5.26
C LYS A 66 -10.85 -7.83 3.95
N ALA A 67 -10.20 -7.50 2.85
CA ALA A 67 -10.42 -8.07 1.52
C ALA A 67 -9.09 -8.48 0.89
N HIS A 68 -9.12 -9.35 -0.10
CA HIS A 68 -7.91 -9.77 -0.80
C HIS A 68 -7.32 -8.62 -1.63
N MET A 69 -5.99 -8.53 -1.63
CA MET A 69 -5.26 -7.51 -2.40
C MET A 69 -4.48 -8.13 -3.56
N TRP A 70 -4.81 -7.68 -4.78
CA TRP A 70 -4.11 -8.01 -6.02
C TRP A 70 -3.22 -6.84 -6.49
N SER A 71 -3.61 -5.63 -6.11
CA SER A 71 -2.90 -4.41 -6.46
C SER A 71 -1.66 -4.20 -5.60
N SER A 72 -0.73 -3.40 -6.10
CA SER A 72 0.37 -2.88 -5.28
C SER A 72 -0.06 -1.59 -4.58
N PRO A 73 0.44 -1.30 -3.37
CA PRO A 73 0.29 0.02 -2.78
C PRO A 73 1.03 1.05 -3.63
N PHE A 74 0.47 2.24 -3.73
CA PHE A 74 1.11 3.39 -4.36
C PHE A 74 1.33 4.50 -3.33
N VAL A 75 2.49 5.13 -3.37
CA VAL A 75 2.87 6.19 -2.42
C VAL A 75 3.12 7.48 -3.19
N ALA A 76 2.42 8.53 -2.79
CA ALA A 76 2.63 9.88 -3.32
C ALA A 76 2.09 10.92 -2.32
N ASP A 77 2.74 12.06 -2.25
CA ASP A 77 2.28 13.25 -1.52
C ASP A 77 1.90 12.93 -0.05
N GLY A 78 2.75 12.16 0.64
CA GLY A 78 2.54 11.79 2.03
C GLY A 78 1.34 10.85 2.28
N LYS A 79 0.88 10.15 1.25
CA LYS A 79 -0.28 9.25 1.28
C LYS A 79 0.05 7.89 0.68
N VAL A 80 -0.67 6.88 1.15
CA VAL A 80 -0.67 5.51 0.61
C VAL A 80 -2.02 5.24 -0.02
N TYR A 81 -2.04 4.88 -1.29
CA TYR A 81 -3.24 4.54 -2.05
C TYR A 81 -3.32 3.04 -2.25
N ILE A 82 -4.47 2.45 -1.94
CA ILE A 82 -4.70 1.01 -1.92
C ILE A 82 -6.05 0.72 -2.59
N GLY A 83 -6.09 -0.36 -3.38
CA GLY A 83 -7.34 -0.91 -3.89
C GLY A 83 -7.42 -2.39 -3.60
N ASP A 84 -8.59 -2.93 -3.33
CA ASP A 84 -8.81 -4.34 -3.00
C ASP A 84 -9.86 -5.03 -3.86
N GLU A 85 -10.08 -6.32 -3.61
CA GLU A 85 -11.00 -7.18 -4.37
C GLU A 85 -12.47 -6.86 -4.12
N ASP A 86 -12.83 -6.31 -2.97
CA ASP A 86 -14.20 -5.90 -2.65
C ASP A 86 -14.54 -4.53 -3.28
N GLY A 87 -13.55 -3.88 -3.91
CA GLY A 87 -13.68 -2.61 -4.60
C GLY A 87 -13.44 -1.40 -3.72
N ASP A 88 -12.88 -1.58 -2.53
CA ASP A 88 -12.55 -0.48 -1.66
C ASP A 88 -11.27 0.23 -2.13
N LEU A 89 -11.39 1.53 -2.32
CA LEU A 89 -10.29 2.46 -2.52
C LEU A 89 -10.02 3.14 -1.18
N VAL A 90 -8.86 2.86 -0.61
CA VAL A 90 -8.45 3.39 0.70
C VAL A 90 -7.23 4.28 0.54
N VAL A 91 -7.23 5.43 1.22
CA VAL A 91 -6.09 6.34 1.28
C VAL A 91 -5.68 6.51 2.73
N LEU A 92 -4.48 6.02 3.06
CA LEU A 92 -3.90 6.11 4.41
C LEU A 92 -2.84 7.22 4.48
N PRO A 93 -2.61 7.81 5.67
CA PRO A 93 -1.47 8.71 5.86
C PRO A 93 -0.15 7.93 5.83
N LEU A 94 0.84 8.44 5.11
CA LEU A 94 2.19 7.90 5.11
C LEU A 94 2.96 8.47 6.32
N LYS A 95 2.73 7.90 7.49
CA LYS A 95 3.35 8.30 8.77
C LYS A 95 3.74 7.08 9.57
N ALA A 96 4.87 7.14 10.25
CA ALA A 96 5.34 6.06 11.11
C ALA A 96 4.48 5.89 12.39
N ASP A 97 3.84 6.96 12.84
CA ASP A 97 3.02 7.03 14.05
C ASP A 97 1.51 6.89 13.79
N PHE A 98 1.10 6.54 12.57
CA PHE A 98 -0.29 6.20 12.26
C PHE A 98 -0.69 4.94 13.05
N ASP A 99 -1.82 5.00 13.77
CA ASP A 99 -2.36 3.86 14.51
C ASP A 99 -3.69 3.40 13.87
N PRO A 100 -3.66 2.35 13.02
CA PRO A 100 -4.87 1.85 12.35
C PRO A 100 -6.00 1.36 13.27
N LYS A 101 -5.76 1.26 14.57
CA LYS A 101 -6.79 0.86 15.53
C LYS A 101 -7.58 2.04 16.09
N ASN A 102 -6.96 3.23 16.07
CA ASN A 102 -7.52 4.43 16.69
C ASN A 102 -7.67 5.59 15.70
N ASP A 103 -6.99 5.55 14.55
CA ASP A 103 -7.02 6.57 13.51
C ASP A 103 -7.80 6.07 12.29
N ASP A 104 -8.63 6.94 11.72
CA ASP A 104 -9.35 6.66 10.48
C ASP A 104 -8.44 6.87 9.25
N PRO A 105 -8.72 6.18 8.13
CA PRO A 105 -8.16 6.52 6.83
C PRO A 105 -8.39 7.99 6.46
N ILE A 106 -7.51 8.60 5.68
CA ILE A 106 -7.75 9.94 5.12
C ILE A 106 -9.01 9.93 4.25
N PHE A 107 -9.20 8.85 3.50
CA PHE A 107 -10.34 8.67 2.62
C PHE A 107 -10.59 7.19 2.38
N GLU A 108 -11.85 6.80 2.29
CA GLU A 108 -12.29 5.46 1.92
C GLU A 108 -13.58 5.55 1.12
N THR A 109 -13.67 4.79 0.03
CA THR A 109 -14.89 4.65 -0.77
C THR A 109 -14.91 3.32 -1.50
N ASN A 110 -16.10 2.76 -1.70
CA ASN A 110 -16.28 1.55 -2.48
C ASN A 110 -16.65 1.88 -3.93
N MET A 111 -15.90 1.34 -4.88
CA MET A 111 -16.08 1.54 -6.32
C MET A 111 -17.10 0.55 -6.93
N LEU A 112 -17.72 -0.30 -6.11
CA LEU A 112 -18.74 -1.31 -6.45
C LEU A 112 -18.26 -2.47 -7.35
N VAL A 113 -16.99 -2.46 -7.73
CA VAL A 113 -16.33 -3.50 -8.54
C VAL A 113 -14.87 -3.62 -8.13
N PRO A 114 -14.28 -4.83 -8.20
CA PRO A 114 -12.91 -5.08 -7.77
C PRO A 114 -11.87 -4.12 -8.35
N ILE A 115 -10.88 -3.76 -7.53
CA ILE A 115 -9.71 -2.98 -7.94
C ILE A 115 -8.51 -3.92 -7.96
N TYR A 116 -8.16 -4.42 -9.15
CA TYR A 116 -7.01 -5.33 -9.32
C TYR A 116 -5.75 -4.60 -9.76
N SER A 117 -5.87 -3.37 -10.23
CA SER A 117 -4.73 -2.56 -10.64
C SER A 117 -4.28 -1.60 -9.53
N THR A 118 -3.01 -1.25 -9.55
CA THR A 118 -2.45 -0.25 -8.65
C THR A 118 -3.05 1.13 -8.94
N PRO A 119 -3.66 1.83 -7.96
CA PRO A 119 -4.00 3.25 -8.10
C PRO A 119 -2.75 4.08 -8.37
N VAL A 120 -2.86 5.12 -9.21
CA VAL A 120 -1.71 5.97 -9.57
C VAL A 120 -2.10 7.44 -9.51
N VAL A 121 -1.27 8.27 -8.91
CA VAL A 121 -1.43 9.73 -8.92
C VAL A 121 -0.46 10.35 -9.91
N ALA A 122 -0.97 11.18 -10.81
CA ALA A 122 -0.17 11.97 -11.73
C ALA A 122 -0.82 13.34 -11.98
N HIS A 123 -0.02 14.40 -11.94
CA HIS A 123 -0.47 15.77 -12.22
C HIS A 123 -1.73 16.21 -11.43
N GLY A 124 -1.83 15.82 -10.16
CA GLY A 124 -2.97 16.16 -9.30
C GLY A 124 -4.22 15.32 -9.53
N THR A 125 -4.16 14.32 -10.40
CA THR A 125 -5.28 13.41 -10.70
C THR A 125 -4.96 12.02 -10.18
N LEU A 126 -5.90 11.42 -9.45
CA LEU A 126 -5.86 10.01 -9.03
C LEU A 126 -6.55 9.15 -10.11
N TYR A 127 -5.82 8.20 -10.66
CA TYR A 127 -6.32 7.22 -11.60
C TYR A 127 -6.53 5.87 -10.91
N VAL A 128 -7.76 5.35 -11.03
CA VAL A 128 -8.14 4.06 -10.44
C VAL A 128 -8.74 3.17 -11.53
N GLY A 129 -8.08 2.08 -11.84
CA GLY A 129 -8.60 1.06 -12.74
C GLY A 129 -9.37 0.02 -11.94
N THR A 130 -10.67 -0.07 -12.14
CA THR A 130 -11.49 -1.19 -11.67
C THR A 130 -11.59 -2.26 -12.73
N GLN A 131 -12.26 -3.36 -12.43
CA GLN A 131 -12.47 -4.44 -13.40
C GLN A 131 -13.19 -3.98 -14.68
N THR A 132 -13.96 -2.89 -14.63
CA THR A 132 -14.81 -2.44 -15.73
C THR A 132 -14.54 -1.02 -16.23
N HIS A 133 -13.92 -0.17 -15.42
CA HIS A 133 -13.72 1.26 -15.71
C HIS A 133 -12.34 1.75 -15.28
N LEU A 134 -11.89 2.80 -15.96
CA LEU A 134 -10.80 3.65 -15.50
C LEU A 134 -11.39 4.99 -15.05
N TYR A 135 -11.18 5.31 -13.79
CA TYR A 135 -11.60 6.58 -13.19
C TYR A 135 -10.43 7.54 -13.14
N ALA A 136 -10.71 8.82 -13.44
CA ALA A 136 -9.81 9.94 -13.19
C ALA A 136 -10.49 10.85 -12.18
N ILE A 137 -9.92 10.97 -10.99
CA ILE A 137 -10.50 11.68 -9.84
C ILE A 137 -9.61 12.87 -9.53
N GLU A 138 -10.19 14.06 -9.59
CA GLU A 138 -9.51 15.32 -9.30
C GLU A 138 -10.19 16.01 -8.11
N GLU A 139 -9.38 16.72 -7.34
CA GLU A 139 -9.90 17.63 -6.32
C GLU A 139 -10.64 18.78 -7.03
N LYS A 140 -11.89 19.05 -6.63
CA LYS A 140 -12.60 20.21 -7.16
C LYS A 140 -11.86 21.47 -6.73
N ALA A 141 -11.41 22.26 -7.70
CA ALA A 141 -10.92 23.61 -7.40
C ALA A 141 -11.98 24.34 -6.56
N GLY A 142 -11.61 24.67 -5.34
CA GLY A 142 -12.49 25.38 -4.42
C GLY A 142 -13.03 26.66 -5.09
N LYS A 143 -14.35 26.83 -5.07
CA LYS A 143 -15.00 28.07 -5.48
C LYS A 143 -14.73 29.14 -4.45
#